data_e9860057ad6485b88fa9a2b197ee9d86
#
_entry.id   e9860057ad6485b88fa9a2b197ee9d86
#
_cell.length_a   1.000
_cell.length_b   1.000
_cell.length_c   1.000
_cell.angle_alpha   90.00
_cell.angle_beta   90.00
_cell.angle_gamma   90.00
#
_symmetry.space_group_name_H-M   'P 1'
#
loop_
_entity.id
_entity.type
_entity.pdbx_description
1 polymer ?
#
loop_
_entity_poly.entity_id
_entity_poly.type
_entity_poly.pdbx_seq_one_letter_code
_entity_poly.pdbx_strand_id
1 'polypeptide(L)'
;MSKIENIRPILLTADYGDEKHPEILECFPNGPKRTIGLVEVTLENGVKGYGEGYLGVFAPNVFKSIIELCSPYLVGKDGFDILRRYKDLCSVCDYWSLQGAARHTTSAIEIALVDAKSKTQKCPAYKLFGNSSKDQIETYGSGGICDTKEHFIEELELLKSLGIKKYKIRSVPNDINRTAWVLKEARKYGIDIGIDMCQNLADPPISADDVISYINSVKKISKEKILFLEEAVGPMDINGFKRLKETLKIAICGGEVITTPLEMIQRLNLDIYNFVQPDASVIGGMHAVKEVFEHAKTKKIIPVVHAWGGPVAIMANYH
;
A
#
# COMPACT_ATOMS: atom_id res chain seq x y z
N MET A 1 -2.61 10.81 29.24
CA MET A 1 -3.72 9.86 29.25
C MET A 1 -4.94 10.61 28.76
N SER A 2 -5.70 10.05 27.80
CA SER A 2 -7.00 10.57 27.39
C SER A 2 -7.83 9.37 26.95
N LYS A 3 -8.98 9.19 27.57
CA LYS A 3 -9.84 8.04 27.29
C LYS A 3 -10.53 8.19 25.95
N ILE A 4 -10.79 7.07 25.30
CA ILE A 4 -11.62 7.00 24.10
C ILE A 4 -13.07 7.17 24.51
N GLU A 5 -13.72 8.20 24.01
CA GLU A 5 -15.13 8.48 24.26
C GLU A 5 -16.02 7.78 23.23
N ASN A 6 -15.61 7.80 21.97
CA ASN A 6 -16.40 7.22 20.87
C ASN A 6 -15.50 6.76 19.73
N ILE A 7 -15.96 5.71 19.02
CA ILE A 7 -15.37 5.25 17.76
C ILE A 7 -16.52 5.00 16.79
N ARG A 8 -16.47 5.61 15.63
CA ARG A 8 -17.50 5.43 14.61
C ARG A 8 -16.94 5.28 13.20
N PRO A 9 -17.56 4.45 12.35
CA PRO A 9 -17.23 4.37 10.93
C PRO A 9 -17.82 5.55 10.16
N ILE A 10 -17.11 5.97 9.11
CA ILE A 10 -17.58 6.94 8.12
C ILE A 10 -17.30 6.36 6.74
N LEU A 11 -18.33 6.22 5.92
CA LEU A 11 -18.19 5.76 4.54
C LEU A 11 -18.45 6.94 3.61
N LEU A 12 -17.45 7.27 2.80
CA LEU A 12 -17.55 8.33 1.79
C LEU A 12 -17.51 7.67 0.42
N THR A 13 -18.57 7.83 -0.36
CA THR A 13 -18.68 7.23 -1.69
C THR A 13 -18.78 8.31 -2.75
N ALA A 14 -18.01 8.18 -3.80
CA ALA A 14 -18.05 9.01 -4.98
C ALA A 14 -18.05 8.14 -6.24
N ASP A 15 -18.50 8.70 -7.35
CA ASP A 15 -18.35 8.06 -8.65
C ASP A 15 -16.85 7.96 -8.97
N TYR A 16 -16.42 6.81 -9.47
CA TYR A 16 -15.02 6.52 -9.75
C TYR A 16 -14.81 6.24 -11.24
N GLY A 17 -14.02 7.11 -11.83
CA GLY A 17 -13.66 6.97 -13.22
C GLY A 17 -14.79 7.33 -14.18
N ASP A 18 -14.44 7.30 -15.43
CA ASP A 18 -15.36 7.33 -16.53
C ASP A 18 -15.50 5.90 -17.10
N GLU A 19 -16.41 5.72 -18.03
CA GLU A 19 -16.67 4.44 -18.71
C GLU A 19 -15.48 3.88 -19.49
N LYS A 20 -14.33 4.58 -19.48
CA LYS A 20 -13.14 4.25 -20.29
C LYS A 20 -12.24 3.18 -19.66
N HIS A 21 -12.43 2.84 -18.40
CA HIS A 21 -11.62 1.83 -17.69
C HIS A 21 -12.50 0.74 -17.05
N PRO A 22 -13.23 -0.06 -17.85
CA PRO A 22 -14.14 -1.08 -17.34
C PRO A 22 -13.43 -2.13 -16.48
N GLU A 23 -12.18 -2.48 -16.77
CA GLU A 23 -11.38 -3.44 -16.01
C GLU A 23 -11.13 -3.01 -14.56
N ILE A 24 -11.08 -1.70 -14.29
CA ILE A 24 -10.98 -1.19 -12.92
C ILE A 24 -12.32 -1.36 -12.19
N LEU A 25 -13.42 -1.31 -12.92
CA LEU A 25 -14.77 -1.47 -12.37
C LEU A 25 -15.04 -2.91 -11.92
N GLU A 26 -14.45 -3.91 -12.56
CA GLU A 26 -14.58 -5.32 -12.18
C GLU A 26 -14.01 -5.63 -10.81
N CYS A 27 -13.02 -4.87 -10.36
CA CYS A 27 -12.43 -4.99 -9.03
C CYS A 27 -13.33 -4.41 -7.91
N PHE A 28 -14.38 -3.63 -8.24
CA PHE A 28 -15.23 -2.97 -7.27
C PHE A 28 -16.62 -3.61 -7.22
N PRO A 29 -16.95 -4.36 -6.16
CA PRO A 29 -18.25 -5.07 -6.06
C PRO A 29 -19.46 -4.13 -6.02
N ASN A 30 -19.26 -2.83 -5.83
CA ASN A 30 -20.28 -1.81 -5.75
C ASN A 30 -20.49 -1.03 -7.06
N GLY A 31 -19.98 -1.53 -8.19
CA GLY A 31 -20.06 -0.87 -9.50
C GLY A 31 -19.13 0.35 -9.61
N PRO A 32 -19.42 1.34 -10.48
CA PRO A 32 -18.52 2.44 -10.82
C PRO A 32 -18.38 3.48 -9.69
N LYS A 33 -18.30 3.02 -8.46
CA LYS A 33 -18.19 3.87 -7.27
C LYS A 33 -17.01 3.44 -6.43
N ARG A 34 -16.24 4.41 -5.95
CA ARG A 34 -15.21 4.18 -4.96
C ARG A 34 -15.68 4.67 -3.60
N THR A 35 -15.60 3.78 -2.61
CA THR A 35 -15.87 4.13 -1.21
C THR A 35 -14.56 4.23 -0.45
N ILE A 36 -14.40 5.27 0.36
CA ILE A 36 -13.35 5.42 1.34
C ILE A 36 -13.92 5.08 2.70
N GLY A 37 -13.34 4.10 3.38
CA GLY A 37 -13.73 3.70 4.73
C GLY A 37 -12.88 4.40 5.77
N LEU A 38 -13.46 5.36 6.50
CA LEU A 38 -12.81 6.07 7.59
C LEU A 38 -13.30 5.61 8.95
N VAL A 39 -12.44 5.73 9.94
CA VAL A 39 -12.75 5.65 11.37
C VAL A 39 -12.52 7.02 12.00
N GLU A 40 -13.50 7.53 12.73
CA GLU A 40 -13.35 8.66 13.64
C GLU A 40 -13.22 8.14 15.07
N VAL A 41 -12.14 8.46 15.75
CA VAL A 41 -11.98 8.27 17.18
C VAL A 41 -12.13 9.62 17.87
N THR A 42 -13.03 9.72 18.84
CA THR A 42 -13.18 10.91 19.69
C THR A 42 -12.62 10.59 21.08
N LEU A 43 -11.75 11.47 21.58
CA LEU A 43 -11.18 11.38 22.93
C LEU A 43 -11.98 12.26 23.91
N GLU A 44 -11.91 11.95 25.21
CA GLU A 44 -12.61 12.70 26.27
C GLU A 44 -12.23 14.20 26.35
N ASN A 45 -11.08 14.56 25.78
CA ASN A 45 -10.66 15.97 25.63
C ASN A 45 -11.25 16.67 24.40
N GLY A 46 -12.18 16.03 23.69
CA GLY A 46 -12.84 16.53 22.49
C GLY A 46 -12.02 16.41 21.21
N VAL A 47 -10.77 15.96 21.27
CA VAL A 47 -9.94 15.78 20.07
C VAL A 47 -10.43 14.59 19.25
N LYS A 48 -10.51 14.79 17.93
CA LYS A 48 -10.89 13.77 16.96
C LYS A 48 -9.69 13.35 16.11
N GLY A 49 -9.47 12.05 16.03
CA GLY A 49 -8.52 11.44 15.12
C GLY A 49 -9.23 10.64 14.02
N TYR A 50 -8.62 10.60 12.85
CA TYR A 50 -9.13 9.91 11.67
C TYR A 50 -8.12 8.89 11.16
N GLY A 51 -8.64 7.72 10.79
CA GLY A 51 -7.86 6.67 10.14
C GLY A 51 -8.65 6.10 8.97
N GLU A 52 -7.95 5.51 8.03
CA GLU A 52 -8.53 4.92 6.83
C GLU A 52 -8.12 3.46 6.73
N GLY A 53 -9.07 2.59 6.32
CA GLY A 53 -8.83 1.17 6.09
C GLY A 53 -9.16 0.78 4.66
N TYR A 54 -8.25 0.07 4.04
CA TYR A 54 -8.33 -0.34 2.63
C TYR A 54 -9.56 -1.19 2.33
N LEU A 55 -10.06 -1.98 3.30
CA LEU A 55 -11.29 -2.78 3.16
C LEU A 55 -12.50 -1.93 2.80
N GLY A 56 -12.54 -0.64 3.19
CA GLY A 56 -13.65 0.25 2.86
C GLY A 56 -13.89 0.39 1.37
N VAL A 57 -12.88 0.19 0.54
CA VAL A 57 -13.00 0.25 -0.93
C VAL A 57 -13.77 -0.97 -1.46
N PHE A 58 -13.46 -2.15 -0.97
CA PHE A 58 -13.97 -3.42 -1.51
C PHE A 58 -15.24 -3.92 -0.81
N ALA A 59 -15.30 -3.73 0.52
CA ALA A 59 -16.38 -4.26 1.34
C ALA A 59 -16.79 -3.24 2.45
N PRO A 60 -17.36 -2.08 2.08
CA PRO A 60 -17.64 -0.99 3.01
C PRO A 60 -18.55 -1.39 4.16
N ASN A 61 -19.55 -2.22 3.92
CA ASN A 61 -20.47 -2.69 4.97
C ASN A 61 -19.76 -3.64 5.96
N VAL A 62 -18.84 -4.49 5.48
CA VAL A 62 -18.03 -5.35 6.34
C VAL A 62 -17.08 -4.50 7.20
N PHE A 63 -16.40 -3.52 6.60
CA PHE A 63 -15.57 -2.56 7.29
C PHE A 63 -16.33 -1.86 8.43
N LYS A 64 -17.50 -1.31 8.13
CA LYS A 64 -18.39 -0.69 9.12
C LYS A 64 -18.73 -1.65 10.27
N SER A 65 -19.19 -2.86 9.95
CA SER A 65 -19.63 -3.84 10.94
C SER A 65 -18.50 -4.28 11.87
N ILE A 66 -17.26 -4.43 11.36
CA ILE A 66 -16.11 -4.77 12.19
C ILE A 66 -15.76 -3.62 13.16
N ILE A 67 -15.86 -2.35 12.74
CA ILE A 67 -15.66 -1.20 13.62
C ILE A 67 -16.69 -1.20 14.75
N GLU A 68 -17.95 -1.39 14.42
CA GLU A 68 -19.06 -1.45 15.40
C GLU A 68 -18.88 -2.61 16.39
N LEU A 69 -18.36 -3.76 15.93
CA LEU A 69 -18.01 -4.89 16.79
C LEU A 69 -16.83 -4.56 17.73
N CYS A 70 -15.80 -3.88 17.24
CA CYS A 70 -14.59 -3.60 17.99
C CYS A 70 -14.73 -2.42 18.96
N SER A 71 -15.55 -1.42 18.64
CA SER A 71 -15.68 -0.17 19.40
C SER A 71 -15.94 -0.36 20.90
N PRO A 72 -16.89 -1.23 21.34
CA PRO A 72 -17.16 -1.43 22.76
C PRO A 72 -15.96 -1.91 23.59
N TYR A 73 -15.00 -2.57 22.95
CA TYR A 73 -13.79 -3.06 23.63
C TYR A 73 -12.75 -1.97 23.87
N LEU A 74 -12.88 -0.82 23.23
CA LEU A 74 -11.92 0.28 23.31
C LEU A 74 -12.45 1.50 24.06
N VAL A 75 -13.76 1.76 23.99
CA VAL A 75 -14.38 2.90 24.70
C VAL A 75 -14.09 2.83 26.19
N GLY A 76 -13.74 3.97 26.77
CA GLY A 76 -13.34 4.13 28.17
C GLY A 76 -11.87 3.80 28.47
N LYS A 77 -11.13 3.21 27.50
CA LYS A 77 -9.69 2.90 27.66
C LYS A 77 -8.82 4.08 27.24
N ASP A 78 -7.56 4.09 27.69
CA ASP A 78 -6.59 5.11 27.32
C ASP A 78 -6.24 5.01 25.82
N GLY A 79 -6.60 6.05 25.04
CA GLY A 79 -6.32 6.14 23.62
C GLY A 79 -4.86 6.43 23.30
N PHE A 80 -4.04 6.84 24.27
CA PHE A 80 -2.62 7.12 24.04
C PHE A 80 -1.72 5.89 24.15
N ASP A 81 -2.21 4.81 24.75
CA ASP A 81 -1.53 3.51 24.75
C ASP A 81 -1.94 2.71 23.49
N ILE A 82 -1.51 3.21 22.33
CA ILE A 82 -1.94 2.74 21.00
C ILE A 82 -1.60 1.25 20.80
N LEU A 83 -0.38 0.84 21.16
CA LEU A 83 0.05 -0.55 21.01
C LEU A 83 -0.79 -1.51 21.87
N ARG A 84 -1.20 -1.09 23.08
CA ARG A 84 -2.09 -1.88 23.90
C ARG A 84 -3.49 -1.96 23.26
N ARG A 85 -3.99 -0.85 22.73
CA ARG A 85 -5.28 -0.85 22.02
C ARG A 85 -5.27 -1.76 20.80
N TYR A 86 -4.18 -1.74 20.05
CA TYR A 86 -4.00 -2.67 18.93
C TYR A 86 -4.02 -4.14 19.40
N LYS A 87 -3.34 -4.47 20.50
CA LYS A 87 -3.39 -5.81 21.09
C LYS A 87 -4.79 -6.20 21.59
N ASP A 88 -5.53 -5.26 22.18
CA ASP A 88 -6.93 -5.49 22.56
C ASP A 88 -7.78 -5.84 21.35
N LEU A 89 -7.60 -5.13 20.22
CA LEU A 89 -8.30 -5.42 18.95
C LEU A 89 -7.91 -6.80 18.37
N CYS A 90 -6.63 -7.13 18.41
CA CYS A 90 -6.17 -8.45 18.00
C CYS A 90 -6.85 -9.56 18.81
N SER A 91 -6.95 -9.39 20.14
CA SER A 91 -7.60 -10.38 21.00
C SER A 91 -9.08 -10.59 20.66
N VAL A 92 -9.75 -9.57 20.13
CA VAL A 92 -11.15 -9.67 19.67
C VAL A 92 -11.25 -10.39 18.32
N CYS A 93 -10.28 -10.17 17.42
CA CYS A 93 -10.39 -10.53 16.02
C CYS A 93 -9.63 -11.79 15.62
N ASP A 94 -8.54 -12.15 16.32
CA ASP A 94 -7.57 -13.16 15.83
C ASP A 94 -8.16 -14.55 15.63
N TYR A 95 -9.16 -14.94 16.44
CA TYR A 95 -9.77 -16.25 16.31
C TYR A 95 -10.51 -16.44 14.97
N TRP A 96 -11.17 -15.38 14.47
CA TRP A 96 -12.01 -15.46 13.29
C TRP A 96 -11.44 -14.68 12.09
N SER A 97 -10.44 -13.84 12.29
CA SER A 97 -9.78 -13.06 11.25
C SER A 97 -8.34 -12.74 11.64
N LEU A 98 -7.51 -13.77 11.78
CA LEU A 98 -6.09 -13.63 12.06
C LEU A 98 -5.39 -12.76 10.99
N GLN A 99 -5.85 -12.87 9.75
CA GLN A 99 -5.41 -12.10 8.58
C GLN A 99 -6.64 -11.52 7.86
N GLY A 100 -6.42 -10.62 6.92
CA GLY A 100 -7.46 -10.11 6.03
C GLY A 100 -8.34 -9.02 6.67
N ALA A 101 -9.66 -9.14 6.53
CA ALA A 101 -10.64 -8.08 6.74
C ALA A 101 -10.50 -7.32 8.07
N ALA A 102 -10.34 -8.03 9.19
CA ALA A 102 -10.20 -7.35 10.48
C ALA A 102 -8.90 -6.54 10.56
N ARG A 103 -7.83 -6.96 9.88
CA ARG A 103 -6.55 -6.22 9.90
C ARG A 103 -6.66 -4.87 9.23
N HIS A 104 -7.32 -4.78 8.09
CA HIS A 104 -7.61 -3.49 7.45
C HIS A 104 -8.39 -2.55 8.38
N THR A 105 -9.33 -3.10 9.15
CA THR A 105 -10.17 -2.33 10.06
C THR A 105 -9.41 -1.91 11.31
N THR A 106 -8.63 -2.82 11.92
CA THR A 106 -7.78 -2.50 13.07
C THR A 106 -6.67 -1.52 12.70
N SER A 107 -6.17 -1.57 11.46
CA SER A 107 -5.25 -0.57 10.90
C SER A 107 -5.87 0.83 10.94
N ALA A 108 -7.12 0.96 10.47
CA ALA A 108 -7.81 2.25 10.47
C ALA A 108 -8.00 2.81 11.90
N ILE A 109 -8.34 1.96 12.87
CA ILE A 109 -8.48 2.37 14.28
C ILE A 109 -7.12 2.81 14.85
N GLU A 110 -6.05 2.07 14.55
CA GLU A 110 -4.69 2.41 14.98
C GLU A 110 -4.24 3.77 14.43
N ILE A 111 -4.41 4.00 13.13
CA ILE A 111 -4.11 5.28 12.47
C ILE A 111 -4.91 6.42 13.12
N ALA A 112 -6.21 6.21 13.40
CA ALA A 112 -7.05 7.22 14.05
C ALA A 112 -6.56 7.56 15.47
N LEU A 113 -6.08 6.58 16.23
CA LEU A 113 -5.48 6.80 17.57
C LEU A 113 -4.16 7.56 17.47
N VAL A 114 -3.32 7.24 16.47
CA VAL A 114 -2.07 7.98 16.19
C VAL A 114 -2.40 9.44 15.86
N ASP A 115 -3.37 9.69 14.99
CA ASP A 115 -3.80 11.03 14.61
C ASP A 115 -4.35 11.81 15.82
N ALA A 116 -5.23 11.22 16.63
CA ALA A 116 -5.77 11.84 17.83
C ALA A 116 -4.69 12.21 18.85
N LYS A 117 -3.72 11.30 19.06
CA LYS A 117 -2.60 11.53 19.98
C LYS A 117 -1.69 12.64 19.46
N SER A 118 -1.34 12.62 18.19
CA SER A 118 -0.46 13.64 17.57
C SER A 118 -1.10 15.03 17.61
N LYS A 119 -2.40 15.15 17.33
CA LYS A 119 -3.18 16.40 17.45
C LYS A 119 -3.20 16.91 18.90
N THR A 120 -3.43 16.02 19.86
CA THR A 120 -3.40 16.39 21.29
C THR A 120 -2.01 16.89 21.70
N GLN A 121 -0.94 16.29 21.20
CA GLN A 121 0.43 16.70 21.48
C GLN A 121 0.93 17.83 20.58
N LYS A 122 0.10 18.30 19.65
CA LYS A 122 0.42 19.35 18.67
C LYS A 122 1.72 19.08 17.89
N CYS A 123 1.92 17.83 17.49
CA CYS A 123 3.09 17.41 16.70
C CYS A 123 2.67 16.54 15.51
N PRO A 124 3.45 16.52 14.42
CA PRO A 124 3.23 15.58 13.32
C PRO A 124 3.31 14.13 13.78
N ALA A 125 2.51 13.24 13.17
CA ALA A 125 2.41 11.84 13.57
C ALA A 125 3.76 11.11 13.57
N TYR A 126 4.64 11.38 12.61
CA TYR A 126 5.96 10.73 12.56
C TYR A 126 6.81 10.93 13.82
N LYS A 127 6.62 12.03 14.55
CA LYS A 127 7.36 12.28 15.81
C LYS A 127 7.00 11.32 16.93
N LEU A 128 5.84 10.66 16.84
CA LEU A 128 5.46 9.62 17.81
C LEU A 128 6.28 8.34 17.65
N PHE A 129 6.95 8.17 16.50
CA PHE A 129 7.73 6.98 16.16
C PHE A 129 9.24 7.11 16.38
N GLY A 130 9.70 8.27 16.86
CA GLY A 130 11.11 8.52 17.19
C GLY A 130 11.62 9.86 16.68
N ASN A 131 12.88 10.16 16.99
CA ASN A 131 13.51 11.46 16.70
C ASN A 131 14.25 11.51 15.34
N SER A 132 14.32 10.40 14.60
CA SER A 132 15.07 10.30 13.35
C SER A 132 14.21 10.59 12.13
N SER A 133 13.44 11.69 12.16
CA SER A 133 12.69 12.12 10.98
C SER A 133 13.61 12.79 9.97
N LYS A 134 13.40 12.48 8.70
CA LYS A 134 13.95 13.26 7.59
C LYS A 134 12.96 14.36 7.24
N ASP A 135 13.45 15.56 6.95
CA ASP A 135 12.60 16.65 6.47
C ASP A 135 12.09 16.41 5.05
N GLN A 136 12.76 15.51 4.33
CA GLN A 136 12.41 15.10 2.97
C GLN A 136 12.56 13.59 2.80
N ILE A 137 11.63 12.98 2.10
CA ILE A 137 11.69 11.59 1.68
C ILE A 137 11.70 11.50 0.16
N GLU A 138 12.42 10.53 -0.36
CA GLU A 138 12.43 10.25 -1.79
C GLU A 138 11.10 9.58 -2.18
N THR A 139 10.47 10.07 -3.24
CA THR A 139 9.22 9.53 -3.78
C THR A 139 9.38 9.13 -5.23
N TYR A 140 8.47 8.29 -5.70
CA TYR A 140 8.29 8.02 -7.12
C TYR A 140 6.83 8.26 -7.52
N GLY A 141 6.58 8.61 -8.78
CA GLY A 141 5.24 8.66 -9.34
C GLY A 141 4.67 7.24 -9.50
N SER A 142 3.36 7.10 -9.37
CA SER A 142 2.65 5.85 -9.65
C SER A 142 1.45 6.14 -10.54
N GLY A 143 1.38 5.49 -11.71
CA GLY A 143 0.35 5.72 -12.72
C GLY A 143 0.61 4.86 -13.96
N GLY A 144 0.68 5.50 -15.13
CA GLY A 144 1.05 4.83 -16.38
C GLY A 144 -0.04 3.93 -16.95
N ILE A 145 -1.29 4.13 -16.51
CA ILE A 145 -2.48 3.58 -17.19
C ILE A 145 -2.94 4.66 -18.16
N CYS A 146 -2.20 4.78 -19.29
CA CYS A 146 -2.48 5.78 -20.28
C CYS A 146 -2.96 5.12 -21.57
N ASP A 147 -4.07 5.61 -22.12
CA ASP A 147 -4.65 5.07 -23.35
C ASP A 147 -3.83 5.47 -24.58
N THR A 148 -3.12 6.59 -24.50
CA THR A 148 -2.35 7.14 -25.62
C THR A 148 -0.91 7.44 -25.23
N LYS A 149 -0.03 7.51 -26.24
CA LYS A 149 1.36 7.91 -26.05
C LYS A 149 1.47 9.37 -25.61
N GLU A 150 0.61 10.21 -26.14
CA GLU A 150 0.53 11.64 -25.82
C GLU A 150 0.24 11.84 -24.34
N HIS A 151 -0.76 11.14 -23.80
CA HIS A 151 -1.09 11.21 -22.38
C HIS A 151 0.09 10.73 -21.50
N PHE A 152 0.79 9.66 -21.89
CA PHE A 152 1.97 9.22 -21.17
C PHE A 152 3.10 10.25 -21.18
N ILE A 153 3.29 10.97 -22.28
CA ILE A 153 4.26 12.06 -22.39
C ILE A 153 3.90 13.21 -21.44
N GLU A 154 2.62 13.59 -21.38
CA GLU A 154 2.12 14.62 -20.45
C GLU A 154 2.42 14.23 -18.99
N GLU A 155 2.23 12.96 -18.62
CA GLU A 155 2.62 12.48 -17.27
C GLU A 155 4.13 12.61 -17.03
N LEU A 156 4.96 12.28 -18.01
CA LEU A 156 6.42 12.41 -17.88
C LEU A 156 6.85 13.88 -17.74
N GLU A 157 6.21 14.79 -18.45
CA GLU A 157 6.44 16.24 -18.36
C GLU A 157 6.07 16.76 -16.97
N LEU A 158 4.92 16.34 -16.45
CA LEU A 158 4.48 16.66 -15.09
C LEU A 158 5.49 16.15 -14.05
N LEU A 159 5.87 14.88 -14.11
CA LEU A 159 6.85 14.29 -13.19
C LEU A 159 8.19 15.03 -13.23
N LYS A 160 8.67 15.36 -14.43
CA LYS A 160 9.90 16.14 -14.61
C LYS A 160 9.78 17.53 -14.00
N SER A 161 8.63 18.21 -14.18
CA SER A 161 8.38 19.54 -13.60
C SER A 161 8.39 19.53 -12.07
N LEU A 162 7.95 18.41 -11.45
CA LEU A 162 7.97 18.16 -10.02
C LEU A 162 9.32 17.64 -9.49
N GLY A 163 10.32 17.45 -10.37
CA GLY A 163 11.64 16.93 -10.01
C GLY A 163 11.64 15.42 -9.70
N ILE A 164 10.57 14.69 -10.02
CA ILE A 164 10.44 13.24 -9.78
C ILE A 164 11.22 12.49 -10.87
N LYS A 165 12.11 11.59 -10.45
CA LYS A 165 13.02 10.86 -11.34
C LYS A 165 12.71 9.37 -11.47
N LYS A 166 11.68 8.88 -10.80
CA LYS A 166 11.27 7.48 -10.81
C LYS A 166 9.77 7.40 -11.02
N TYR A 167 9.33 6.47 -11.84
CA TYR A 167 7.92 6.30 -12.15
C TYR A 167 7.55 4.83 -12.23
N LYS A 168 6.51 4.43 -11.50
CA LYS A 168 5.92 3.09 -11.55
C LYS A 168 4.75 3.09 -12.53
N ILE A 169 4.83 2.22 -13.52
CA ILE A 169 3.76 1.98 -14.49
C ILE A 169 3.14 0.62 -14.26
N ARG A 170 1.91 0.44 -14.69
CA ARG A 170 1.32 -0.89 -14.81
C ARG A 170 1.60 -1.46 -16.19
N SER A 171 1.96 -2.75 -16.21
CA SER A 171 2.22 -3.46 -17.45
C SER A 171 1.86 -4.93 -17.33
N VAL A 172 1.23 -5.44 -18.37
CA VAL A 172 0.86 -6.86 -18.49
C VAL A 172 1.79 -7.57 -19.47
N PRO A 173 2.01 -8.89 -19.36
CA PRO A 173 2.98 -9.63 -20.15
C PRO A 173 2.80 -9.57 -21.67
N ASN A 174 1.61 -9.28 -22.14
CA ASN A 174 1.32 -9.22 -23.57
C ASN A 174 1.73 -7.88 -24.21
N ASP A 175 2.18 -6.91 -23.42
CA ASP A 175 2.41 -5.54 -23.90
C ASP A 175 3.91 -5.20 -24.07
N ILE A 176 4.64 -6.13 -24.71
CA ILE A 176 6.10 -6.04 -24.90
C ILE A 176 6.50 -4.74 -25.59
N ASN A 177 5.81 -4.38 -26.68
CA ASN A 177 6.16 -3.21 -27.50
C ASN A 177 5.88 -1.91 -26.78
N ARG A 178 4.75 -1.80 -26.06
CA ARG A 178 4.42 -0.64 -25.24
C ARG A 178 5.43 -0.46 -24.12
N THR A 179 5.74 -1.52 -23.38
CA THR A 179 6.71 -1.45 -22.29
C THR A 179 8.09 -1.04 -22.78
N ALA A 180 8.55 -1.60 -23.89
CA ALA A 180 9.84 -1.22 -24.49
C ALA A 180 9.86 0.25 -24.95
N TRP A 181 8.73 0.75 -25.50
CA TRP A 181 8.58 2.15 -25.86
C TRP A 181 8.58 3.06 -24.63
N VAL A 182 7.81 2.73 -23.61
CA VAL A 182 7.74 3.47 -22.33
C VAL A 182 9.12 3.65 -21.71
N LEU A 183 9.92 2.58 -21.65
CA LEU A 183 11.29 2.63 -21.11
C LEU A 183 12.17 3.61 -21.91
N LYS A 184 12.10 3.57 -23.23
CA LYS A 184 12.87 4.47 -24.11
C LYS A 184 12.40 5.92 -23.98
N GLU A 185 11.09 6.14 -23.92
CA GLU A 185 10.53 7.48 -23.81
C GLU A 185 10.87 8.14 -22.48
N ALA A 186 10.61 7.45 -21.36
CA ALA A 186 10.91 7.94 -20.02
C ALA A 186 12.39 8.33 -19.85
N ARG A 187 13.29 7.59 -20.51
CA ARG A 187 14.73 7.89 -20.49
C ARG A 187 15.06 9.29 -21.02
N LYS A 188 14.33 9.78 -22.03
CA LYS A 188 14.52 11.13 -22.57
C LYS A 188 14.22 12.22 -21.55
N TYR A 189 13.36 11.93 -20.59
CA TYR A 189 12.99 12.81 -19.49
C TYR A 189 13.86 12.63 -18.24
N GLY A 190 14.79 11.67 -18.26
CA GLY A 190 15.65 11.33 -17.10
C GLY A 190 14.90 10.57 -16.01
N ILE A 191 13.83 9.86 -16.38
CA ILE A 191 12.95 9.12 -15.46
C ILE A 191 13.23 7.62 -15.60
N ASP A 192 13.51 6.95 -14.48
CA ASP A 192 13.65 5.49 -14.40
C ASP A 192 12.28 4.85 -14.14
N ILE A 193 12.00 3.72 -14.82
CA ILE A 193 10.71 3.04 -14.77
C ILE A 193 10.76 1.80 -13.88
N GLY A 194 9.85 1.72 -12.89
CA GLY A 194 9.41 0.50 -12.23
C GLY A 194 8.17 -0.08 -12.90
N ILE A 195 8.02 -1.39 -12.89
CA ILE A 195 6.89 -2.09 -13.51
C ILE A 195 6.10 -2.83 -12.42
N ASP A 196 4.84 -2.47 -12.27
CA ASP A 196 3.86 -3.18 -11.47
C ASP A 196 3.06 -4.11 -12.39
N MET A 197 3.11 -5.40 -12.10
CA MET A 197 2.44 -6.42 -12.92
C MET A 197 1.08 -6.82 -12.35
N CYS A 198 0.71 -6.32 -11.16
CA CYS A 198 -0.59 -6.53 -10.51
C CYS A 198 -1.04 -8.00 -10.45
N GLN A 199 -0.11 -8.95 -10.31
CA GLN A 199 -0.46 -10.37 -10.29
C GLN A 199 -1.16 -10.81 -8.98
N ASN A 200 -1.22 -9.93 -8.00
CA ASN A 200 -2.06 -10.05 -6.83
C ASN A 200 -3.57 -9.88 -7.12
N LEU A 201 -3.92 -9.35 -8.29
CA LEU A 201 -5.30 -9.18 -8.77
C LEU A 201 -5.68 -10.15 -9.91
N ALA A 202 -4.71 -10.89 -10.45
CA ALA A 202 -4.93 -11.76 -11.60
C ALA A 202 -5.43 -13.16 -11.18
N ASP A 203 -6.33 -13.73 -11.98
CA ASP A 203 -6.82 -15.11 -11.82
C ASP A 203 -6.93 -15.81 -13.19
N PRO A 204 -6.07 -16.81 -13.47
CA PRO A 204 -4.89 -17.20 -12.71
C PRO A 204 -3.75 -16.17 -12.87
N PRO A 205 -2.88 -16.01 -11.85
CA PRO A 205 -1.67 -15.23 -12.00
C PRO A 205 -0.69 -15.93 -12.94
N ILE A 206 0.15 -15.15 -13.62
CA ILE A 206 1.16 -15.70 -14.53
C ILE A 206 2.31 -16.38 -13.77
N SER A 207 2.97 -17.32 -14.44
CA SER A 207 4.14 -18.00 -13.89
C SER A 207 5.41 -17.13 -13.91
N ALA A 208 6.36 -17.45 -13.04
CA ALA A 208 7.67 -16.79 -13.05
C ALA A 208 8.41 -16.97 -14.40
N ASP A 209 8.24 -18.09 -15.08
CA ASP A 209 8.88 -18.34 -16.37
C ASP A 209 8.26 -17.47 -17.49
N ASP A 210 6.96 -17.19 -17.43
CA ASP A 210 6.30 -16.26 -18.36
C ASP A 210 6.79 -14.82 -18.11
N VAL A 211 6.94 -14.41 -16.84
CA VAL A 211 7.54 -13.12 -16.49
C VAL A 211 8.97 -13.00 -17.04
N ILE A 212 9.79 -14.03 -16.85
CA ILE A 212 11.17 -14.06 -17.36
C ILE A 212 11.17 -13.94 -18.89
N SER A 213 10.30 -14.66 -19.57
CA SER A 213 10.15 -14.63 -21.04
C SER A 213 9.74 -13.23 -21.53
N TYR A 214 8.75 -12.64 -20.86
CA TYR A 214 8.29 -11.28 -21.12
C TYR A 214 9.42 -10.26 -20.98
N ILE A 215 10.09 -10.23 -19.85
CA ILE A 215 11.19 -9.28 -19.58
C ILE A 215 12.34 -9.46 -20.57
N ASN A 216 12.69 -10.70 -20.91
CA ASN A 216 13.71 -10.96 -21.92
C ASN A 216 13.29 -10.44 -23.31
N SER A 217 12.02 -10.51 -23.65
CA SER A 217 11.48 -9.99 -24.91
C SER A 217 11.51 -8.45 -24.92
N VAL A 218 11.12 -7.80 -23.84
CA VAL A 218 11.25 -6.34 -23.68
C VAL A 218 12.71 -5.91 -23.82
N LYS A 219 13.65 -6.63 -23.18
CA LYS A 219 15.11 -6.33 -23.26
C LYS A 219 15.73 -6.55 -24.63
N LYS A 220 15.12 -7.34 -25.52
CA LYS A 220 15.54 -7.41 -26.93
C LYS A 220 15.28 -6.10 -27.68
N ILE A 221 14.21 -5.39 -27.33
CA ILE A 221 13.76 -4.16 -27.99
C ILE A 221 14.33 -2.91 -27.31
N SER A 222 14.37 -2.88 -25.98
CA SER A 222 14.90 -1.77 -25.19
C SER A 222 16.01 -2.26 -24.26
N LYS A 223 17.14 -1.54 -24.24
CA LYS A 223 18.25 -1.79 -23.32
C LYS A 223 18.19 -0.95 -22.05
N GLU A 224 17.15 -0.13 -21.92
CA GLU A 224 16.96 0.72 -20.76
C GLU A 224 16.76 -0.10 -19.48
N LYS A 225 17.21 0.47 -18.37
CA LYS A 225 17.10 -0.16 -17.05
C LYS A 225 15.63 -0.21 -16.62
N ILE A 226 15.22 -1.36 -16.10
CA ILE A 226 14.00 -1.51 -15.31
C ILE A 226 14.40 -1.39 -13.85
N LEU A 227 13.76 -0.48 -13.12
CA LEU A 227 14.09 -0.15 -11.74
C LEU A 227 13.72 -1.31 -10.79
N PHE A 228 12.49 -1.81 -10.91
CA PHE A 228 11.97 -2.96 -10.16
C PHE A 228 10.80 -3.62 -10.88
N LEU A 229 10.46 -4.84 -10.44
CA LEU A 229 9.22 -5.53 -10.76
C LEU A 229 8.41 -5.70 -9.47
N GLU A 230 7.19 -5.17 -9.46
CA GLU A 230 6.26 -5.22 -8.33
C GLU A 230 5.15 -6.21 -8.64
N GLU A 231 4.78 -7.01 -7.60
CA GLU A 231 3.72 -8.02 -7.67
C GLU A 231 3.74 -8.83 -8.98
N ALA A 232 4.95 -9.32 -9.33
CA ALA A 232 5.21 -9.91 -10.63
C ALA A 232 4.68 -11.35 -10.79
N VAL A 233 4.33 -12.02 -9.68
CA VAL A 233 3.67 -13.33 -9.62
C VAL A 233 2.61 -13.29 -8.52
N GLY A 234 1.75 -14.29 -8.45
CA GLY A 234 0.73 -14.37 -7.41
C GLY A 234 1.34 -14.25 -6.00
N PRO A 235 0.68 -13.59 -5.04
CA PRO A 235 1.26 -13.27 -3.73
C PRO A 235 1.62 -14.51 -2.90
N MET A 236 1.04 -15.66 -3.19
CA MET A 236 1.36 -16.92 -2.53
C MET A 236 2.46 -17.74 -3.23
N ASP A 237 2.92 -17.31 -4.41
CA ASP A 237 3.97 -18.00 -5.16
C ASP A 237 5.38 -17.61 -4.69
N ILE A 238 5.73 -18.06 -3.51
CA ILE A 238 7.07 -17.84 -2.90
C ILE A 238 8.19 -18.37 -3.81
N ASN A 239 7.98 -19.50 -4.47
CA ASN A 239 8.97 -20.10 -5.37
C ASN A 239 9.14 -19.24 -6.64
N GLY A 240 8.05 -18.69 -7.15
CA GLY A 240 8.06 -17.73 -8.25
C GLY A 240 8.88 -16.48 -7.93
N PHE A 241 8.66 -15.84 -6.78
CA PHE A 241 9.46 -14.71 -6.34
C PHE A 241 10.95 -15.05 -6.25
N LYS A 242 11.33 -16.20 -5.66
CA LYS A 242 12.72 -16.67 -5.63
C LYS A 242 13.28 -16.85 -7.02
N ARG A 243 12.56 -17.53 -7.90
CA ARG A 243 12.93 -17.78 -9.29
C ARG A 243 13.22 -16.47 -10.04
N LEU A 244 12.35 -15.47 -9.89
CA LEU A 244 12.54 -14.16 -10.50
C LEU A 244 13.81 -13.47 -9.97
N LYS A 245 13.98 -13.45 -8.66
CA LYS A 245 15.14 -12.80 -8.00
C LYS A 245 16.46 -13.43 -8.41
N GLU A 246 16.52 -14.76 -8.52
CA GLU A 246 17.71 -15.50 -8.94
C GLU A 246 18.03 -15.31 -10.44
N THR A 247 16.99 -15.22 -11.29
CA THR A 247 17.16 -15.21 -12.75
C THR A 247 17.30 -13.83 -13.32
N LEU A 248 16.52 -12.87 -12.81
CA LEU A 248 16.50 -11.49 -13.32
C LEU A 248 17.44 -10.61 -12.50
N LYS A 249 18.29 -9.83 -13.16
CA LYS A 249 19.09 -8.77 -12.51
C LYS A 249 18.25 -7.48 -12.39
N ILE A 250 17.04 -7.62 -11.84
CA ILE A 250 16.09 -6.55 -11.61
C ILE A 250 15.62 -6.72 -10.17
N ALA A 251 15.43 -5.61 -9.46
CA ALA A 251 14.91 -5.67 -8.10
C ALA A 251 13.47 -6.20 -8.11
N ILE A 252 13.16 -7.11 -7.20
CA ILE A 252 11.82 -7.68 -7.01
C ILE A 252 11.19 -7.07 -5.77
N CYS A 253 9.94 -6.67 -5.85
CA CYS A 253 9.21 -6.07 -4.74
C CYS A 253 7.75 -6.54 -4.68
N GLY A 254 7.12 -6.28 -3.53
CA GLY A 254 5.74 -6.62 -3.27
C GLY A 254 5.41 -6.58 -1.79
N GLY A 255 4.21 -7.06 -1.46
CA GLY A 255 3.73 -7.18 -0.09
C GLY A 255 2.58 -6.25 0.27
N GLU A 256 2.02 -5.51 -0.68
CA GLU A 256 0.92 -4.59 -0.45
C GLU A 256 -0.35 -5.26 0.12
N VAL A 257 -0.58 -6.53 -0.21
CA VAL A 257 -1.74 -7.30 0.25
C VAL A 257 -1.50 -8.06 1.56
N ILE A 258 -0.30 -7.97 2.13
CA ILE A 258 0.04 -8.67 3.37
C ILE A 258 -0.54 -7.93 4.57
N THR A 259 -1.37 -8.62 5.34
CA THR A 259 -2.20 -7.98 6.37
C THR A 259 -1.64 -8.07 7.79
N THR A 260 -0.50 -8.73 8.01
CA THR A 260 0.14 -8.79 9.32
C THR A 260 1.64 -8.55 9.25
N PRO A 261 2.24 -7.86 10.23
CA PRO A 261 3.70 -7.66 10.26
C PRO A 261 4.44 -8.99 10.41
N LEU A 262 3.87 -9.97 11.13
CA LEU A 262 4.50 -11.29 11.30
C LEU A 262 4.65 -12.02 9.96
N GLU A 263 3.61 -12.07 9.13
CA GLU A 263 3.69 -12.69 7.81
C GLU A 263 4.71 -11.96 6.93
N MET A 264 4.69 -10.63 6.93
CA MET A 264 5.66 -9.85 6.17
C MET A 264 7.09 -10.15 6.59
N ILE A 265 7.36 -10.20 7.91
CA ILE A 265 8.68 -10.55 8.46
C ILE A 265 9.11 -11.97 8.05
N GLN A 266 8.19 -12.93 8.05
CA GLN A 266 8.46 -14.29 7.54
C GLN A 266 8.88 -14.26 6.07
N ARG A 267 8.20 -13.49 5.22
CA ARG A 267 8.55 -13.31 3.81
C ARG A 267 9.91 -12.65 3.62
N LEU A 268 10.24 -11.64 4.42
CA LEU A 268 11.57 -11.02 4.43
C LEU A 268 12.68 -12.01 4.78
N ASN A 269 12.41 -12.94 5.69
CA ASN A 269 13.36 -14.01 6.05
C ASN A 269 13.57 -15.04 4.93
N LEU A 270 12.64 -15.16 3.98
CA LEU A 270 12.77 -16.03 2.81
C LEU A 270 13.60 -15.39 1.68
N ASP A 271 14.04 -14.15 1.85
CA ASP A 271 14.86 -13.39 0.89
C ASP A 271 14.24 -13.28 -0.52
N ILE A 272 12.91 -13.12 -0.58
CA ILE A 272 12.16 -13.05 -1.84
C ILE A 272 12.06 -11.64 -2.42
N TYR A 273 12.32 -10.60 -1.62
CA TYR A 273 12.20 -9.20 -2.00
C TYR A 273 13.53 -8.45 -1.94
N ASN A 274 13.70 -7.44 -2.80
CA ASN A 274 14.71 -6.40 -2.70
C ASN A 274 14.12 -5.11 -2.10
N PHE A 275 12.84 -4.83 -2.38
CA PHE A 275 12.02 -3.80 -1.74
C PHE A 275 10.81 -4.46 -1.09
N VAL A 276 10.42 -4.00 0.09
CA VAL A 276 9.20 -4.43 0.76
C VAL A 276 8.20 -3.29 0.81
N GLN A 277 6.93 -3.57 0.48
CA GLN A 277 5.92 -2.55 0.25
C GLN A 277 4.67 -2.74 1.14
N PRO A 278 4.81 -2.67 2.49
CA PRO A 278 3.64 -2.68 3.37
C PRO A 278 2.81 -1.41 3.21
N ASP A 279 1.52 -1.51 3.50
CA ASP A 279 0.60 -0.38 3.58
C ASP A 279 0.03 -0.27 5.00
N ALA A 280 0.14 0.92 5.61
CA ALA A 280 -0.36 1.16 6.96
C ALA A 280 -1.87 0.95 7.09
N SER A 281 -2.64 1.15 6.03
CA SER A 281 -4.09 0.92 5.99
C SER A 281 -4.49 -0.56 5.86
N VAL A 282 -3.49 -1.46 5.73
CA VAL A 282 -3.64 -2.90 5.48
C VAL A 282 -3.02 -3.74 6.58
N ILE A 283 -1.77 -3.46 6.96
CA ILE A 283 -0.89 -4.38 7.71
C ILE A 283 -1.07 -4.35 9.23
N GLY A 284 -1.91 -3.48 9.76
CA GLY A 284 -2.10 -3.31 11.21
C GLY A 284 -1.74 -1.91 11.72
N GLY A 285 -1.59 -0.92 10.84
CA GLY A 285 -1.33 0.46 11.17
C GLY A 285 0.13 0.88 11.01
N MET A 286 0.42 2.10 11.43
CA MET A 286 1.74 2.73 11.28
C MET A 286 2.82 2.05 12.14
N HIS A 287 2.47 1.55 13.33
CA HIS A 287 3.41 0.80 14.17
C HIS A 287 3.83 -0.52 13.52
N ALA A 288 2.91 -1.20 12.83
CA ALA A 288 3.20 -2.43 12.10
C ALA A 288 4.14 -2.17 10.91
N VAL A 289 3.95 -1.08 10.17
CA VAL A 289 4.88 -0.66 9.09
C VAL A 289 6.27 -0.40 9.66
N LYS A 290 6.36 0.33 10.79
CA LYS A 290 7.64 0.58 11.44
C LYS A 290 8.35 -0.72 11.83
N GLU A 291 7.65 -1.69 12.42
CA GLU A 291 8.20 -2.99 12.80
C GLU A 291 8.77 -3.72 11.57
N VAL A 292 8.02 -3.75 10.48
CA VAL A 292 8.47 -4.34 9.20
C VAL A 292 9.71 -3.62 8.67
N PHE A 293 9.73 -2.29 8.71
CA PHE A 293 10.86 -1.49 8.21
C PHE A 293 12.12 -1.70 9.03
N GLU A 294 11.99 -1.79 10.36
CA GLU A 294 13.14 -2.10 11.22
C GLU A 294 13.73 -3.47 10.91
N HIS A 295 12.87 -4.48 10.70
CA HIS A 295 13.31 -5.82 10.30
C HIS A 295 13.94 -5.83 8.91
N ALA A 296 13.32 -5.18 7.92
CA ALA A 296 13.83 -5.08 6.55
C ALA A 296 15.26 -4.52 6.51
N LYS A 297 15.55 -3.48 7.31
CA LYS A 297 16.88 -2.90 7.43
C LYS A 297 17.92 -3.91 7.89
N THR A 298 17.57 -4.82 8.82
CA THR A 298 18.51 -5.88 9.28
C THR A 298 18.84 -6.86 8.17
N LYS A 299 17.96 -7.01 7.19
CA LYS A 299 18.13 -7.88 6.01
C LYS A 299 18.68 -7.15 4.79
N LYS A 300 18.98 -5.85 4.91
CA LYS A 300 19.37 -4.98 3.78
C LYS A 300 18.33 -4.91 2.66
N ILE A 301 17.07 -5.14 3.00
CA ILE A 301 15.91 -4.96 2.10
C ILE A 301 15.46 -3.51 2.24
N ILE A 302 15.21 -2.86 1.11
CA ILE A 302 14.85 -1.44 1.08
C ILE A 302 13.36 -1.30 1.44
N PRO A 303 13.03 -0.55 2.52
CA PRO A 303 11.66 -0.29 2.86
C PRO A 303 11.06 0.82 1.97
N VAL A 304 9.91 0.54 1.41
CA VAL A 304 9.09 1.46 0.61
C VAL A 304 7.65 1.25 1.05
N VAL A 305 6.82 2.27 1.09
CA VAL A 305 5.39 2.08 1.38
C VAL A 305 4.61 1.86 0.10
N HIS A 306 3.61 0.98 0.15
CA HIS A 306 2.49 1.02 -0.78
C HIS A 306 1.51 2.11 -0.33
N ALA A 307 0.91 2.82 -1.27
CA ALA A 307 -0.12 3.81 -0.99
C ALA A 307 -1.10 3.91 -2.18
N TRP A 308 -2.33 3.41 -2.00
CA TRP A 308 -3.38 3.48 -3.01
C TRP A 308 -4.74 3.97 -2.45
N GLY A 309 -4.87 4.09 -1.14
CA GLY A 309 -6.07 4.56 -0.45
C GLY A 309 -6.46 6.00 -0.78
N GLY A 310 -7.34 6.56 0.03
CA GLY A 310 -7.67 7.98 0.04
C GLY A 310 -6.59 8.80 0.77
N PRO A 311 -6.82 10.11 0.93
CA PRO A 311 -5.83 11.03 1.49
C PRO A 311 -5.33 10.65 2.90
N VAL A 312 -6.20 10.06 3.73
CA VAL A 312 -5.82 9.70 5.10
C VAL A 312 -4.85 8.51 5.11
N ALA A 313 -5.12 7.48 4.29
CA ALA A 313 -4.21 6.33 4.14
C ALA A 313 -2.87 6.76 3.53
N ILE A 314 -2.89 7.60 2.49
CA ILE A 314 -1.68 8.14 1.86
C ILE A 314 -0.84 8.89 2.89
N MET A 315 -1.45 9.77 3.68
CA MET A 315 -0.73 10.54 4.71
C MET A 315 -0.24 9.67 5.85
N ALA A 316 -0.96 8.61 6.24
CA ALA A 316 -0.49 7.65 7.24
C ALA A 316 0.78 6.91 6.76
N ASN A 317 0.82 6.53 5.49
CA ASN A 317 1.99 5.90 4.88
C ASN A 317 3.16 6.89 4.70
N TYR A 318 2.87 8.16 4.46
CA TYR A 318 3.87 9.21 4.31
C TYR A 318 4.57 9.54 5.64
N HIS A 319 3.85 9.52 6.76
CA HIS A 319 4.35 9.76 8.11
C HIS A 319 5.08 8.56 8.71
#